data_087b8683aa27f297e372b0585817a966
#
_entry.id   087b8683aa27f297e372b0585817a966
#
_cell.length_a   1.000
_cell.length_b   1.000
_cell.length_c   1.000
_cell.angle_alpha   90.00
_cell.angle_beta   90.00
_cell.angle_gamma   90.00
#
_symmetry.space_group_name_H-M   'P 1'
#
loop_
_entity.id
_entity.type
_entity.pdbx_description
1 polymer ?
#
loop_
_entity_poly.entity_id
_entity_poly.type
_entity_poly.pdbx_seq_one_letter_code
_entity_poly.pdbx_strand_id
1 'polypeptide(L)'
;VVASSETALATLGIGCPFFFSQNDGTLMSAEFAARFPVRTFASGPTNSIRGAGFLAGVQDALVVDIGGTTTDVGALRRGYPRESANTTELAGLRTNFRMPDLVSIGIGGGSHVSVGDTHVTVGPRSVGRLLTQQALVFSGSTLTATDIAVAAGLLDVGDPGAVAHLPRAQVEQALATITRDVERAVDAMRVSSDDLPVILVGGGAPLVGLDAFHGQPVIRPDHGHVANAVGSAIAHAGGESDRIYNLDKMSREEAVSLAEAEAREQCVGPAASLAVEIVELDALPLTYLPGQSVRIRVKAAGPPAA
;
A
#
# COMPACT_ATOMS: atom_id res chain seq x y z
N VAL A 1 -16.85 4.96 11.22
CA VAL A 1 -16.24 5.42 9.94
C VAL A 1 -17.32 5.42 8.85
N VAL A 2 -17.96 4.28 8.48
CA VAL A 2 -18.95 4.22 7.38
C VAL A 2 -20.06 5.23 7.58
N ALA A 3 -20.80 5.15 8.69
CA ALA A 3 -21.90 6.08 8.99
C ALA A 3 -21.45 7.56 9.03
N SER A 4 -20.23 7.83 9.50
CA SER A 4 -19.68 9.19 9.50
C SER A 4 -19.39 9.70 8.09
N SER A 5 -18.93 8.81 7.19
CA SER A 5 -18.71 9.15 5.77
C SER A 5 -20.03 9.43 5.06
N GLU A 6 -21.05 8.59 5.28
CA GLU A 6 -22.41 8.80 4.75
C GLU A 6 -23.00 10.15 5.18
N THR A 7 -22.90 10.47 6.48
CA THR A 7 -23.35 11.75 7.01
C THR A 7 -22.60 12.93 6.41
N ALA A 8 -21.28 12.81 6.26
CA ALA A 8 -20.47 13.88 5.67
C ALA A 8 -20.81 14.13 4.21
N LEU A 9 -20.94 13.08 3.40
CA LEU A 9 -21.34 13.17 1.99
C LEU A 9 -22.72 13.78 1.84
N ALA A 10 -23.69 13.33 2.63
CA ALA A 10 -25.04 13.89 2.64
C ALA A 10 -25.05 15.39 3.00
N THR A 11 -24.25 15.78 4.01
CA THR A 11 -24.12 17.19 4.44
C THR A 11 -23.52 18.07 3.33
N LEU A 12 -22.62 17.50 2.52
CA LEU A 12 -21.99 18.16 1.38
C LEU A 12 -22.87 18.14 0.12
N GLY A 13 -24.05 17.51 0.16
CA GLY A 13 -24.94 17.37 -0.99
C GLY A 13 -24.41 16.40 -2.07
N ILE A 14 -23.47 15.53 -1.71
CA ILE A 14 -22.90 14.52 -2.61
C ILE A 14 -23.80 13.28 -2.59
N GLY A 15 -24.51 13.03 -3.69
CA GLY A 15 -25.45 11.90 -3.84
C GLY A 15 -24.93 10.74 -4.69
N CYS A 16 -23.65 10.74 -5.09
CA CYS A 16 -23.08 9.64 -5.87
C CYS A 16 -22.81 8.42 -4.98
N PRO A 17 -22.83 7.19 -5.54
CA PRO A 17 -22.34 6.01 -4.84
C PRO A 17 -20.90 6.19 -4.39
N PHE A 18 -20.55 5.67 -3.21
CA PHE A 18 -19.19 5.65 -2.73
C PHE A 18 -18.80 4.25 -2.23
N PHE A 19 -17.52 3.96 -2.30
CA PHE A 19 -16.97 2.66 -2.02
C PHE A 19 -15.79 2.79 -1.06
N PHE A 20 -15.44 1.71 -0.40
CA PHE A 20 -14.25 1.61 0.43
C PHE A 20 -13.19 0.74 -0.25
N SER A 21 -11.94 1.19 -0.22
CA SER A 21 -10.82 0.35 -0.65
C SER A 21 -10.59 -0.79 0.33
N GLN A 22 -10.39 -1.97 -0.20
CA GLN A 22 -10.01 -3.16 0.55
C GLN A 22 -8.49 -3.31 0.67
N ASN A 23 -8.08 -4.19 1.56
CA ASN A 23 -6.68 -4.52 1.80
C ASN A 23 -5.97 -5.24 0.63
N ASP A 24 -6.72 -5.69 -0.37
CA ASP A 24 -6.20 -6.29 -1.60
C ASP A 24 -6.16 -5.30 -2.79
N GLY A 25 -6.51 -4.03 -2.54
CA GLY A 25 -6.54 -2.97 -3.55
C GLY A 25 -7.79 -2.96 -4.42
N THR A 26 -8.83 -3.72 -4.07
CA THR A 26 -10.15 -3.65 -4.72
C THR A 26 -11.12 -2.77 -3.92
N LEU A 27 -12.33 -2.57 -4.44
CA LEU A 27 -13.40 -1.80 -3.80
C LEU A 27 -14.47 -2.72 -3.24
N MET A 28 -15.09 -2.27 -2.14
CA MET A 28 -16.28 -2.88 -1.55
C MET A 28 -17.34 -1.82 -1.25
N SER A 29 -18.61 -2.24 -1.18
CA SER A 29 -19.69 -1.35 -0.80
C SER A 29 -19.58 -0.86 0.65
N ALA A 30 -20.21 0.26 0.95
CA ALA A 30 -20.29 0.79 2.31
C ALA A 30 -20.95 -0.21 3.28
N GLU A 31 -22.00 -0.91 2.82
CA GLU A 31 -22.66 -1.95 3.63
C GLU A 31 -21.71 -3.11 3.98
N PHE A 32 -20.95 -3.59 2.97
CA PHE A 32 -19.98 -4.65 3.20
C PHE A 32 -18.84 -4.19 4.12
N ALA A 33 -18.36 -2.96 3.97
CA ALA A 33 -17.35 -2.36 4.85
C ALA A 33 -17.85 -2.23 6.31
N ALA A 34 -19.12 -1.87 6.51
CA ALA A 34 -19.72 -1.82 7.85
C ALA A 34 -19.75 -3.20 8.51
N ARG A 35 -20.03 -4.26 7.74
CA ARG A 35 -20.10 -5.64 8.22
C ARG A 35 -18.71 -6.25 8.44
N PHE A 36 -17.73 -5.92 7.57
CA PHE A 36 -16.39 -6.48 7.59
C PHE A 36 -15.32 -5.39 7.61
N PRO A 37 -15.24 -4.54 8.63
CA PRO A 37 -14.34 -3.39 8.67
C PRO A 37 -12.86 -3.79 8.62
N VAL A 38 -12.51 -5.01 9.00
CA VAL A 38 -11.16 -5.56 8.92
C VAL A 38 -10.58 -5.54 7.50
N ARG A 39 -11.44 -5.59 6.48
CA ARG A 39 -11.03 -5.52 5.08
C ARG A 39 -10.46 -4.15 4.67
N THR A 40 -10.64 -3.10 5.48
CA THR A 40 -10.05 -1.77 5.24
C THR A 40 -8.62 -1.64 5.77
N PHE A 41 -8.13 -2.60 6.55
CA PHE A 41 -6.77 -2.53 7.09
C PHE A 41 -5.74 -2.56 5.97
N ALA A 42 -4.72 -1.68 6.05
CA ALA A 42 -3.67 -1.50 5.05
C ALA A 42 -4.19 -1.13 3.64
N SER A 43 -5.44 -0.66 3.47
CA SER A 43 -5.95 -0.20 2.17
C SER A 43 -5.20 1.03 1.63
N GLY A 44 -4.66 1.89 2.50
CA GLY A 44 -3.81 3.01 2.09
C GLY A 44 -2.56 2.56 1.33
N PRO A 45 -1.68 1.76 1.94
CA PRO A 45 -0.52 1.20 1.24
C PRO A 45 -0.87 0.44 -0.05
N THR A 46 -1.95 -0.35 -0.07
CA THR A 46 -2.35 -1.07 -1.29
C THR A 46 -2.79 -0.15 -2.42
N ASN A 47 -3.49 0.95 -2.10
CA ASN A 47 -3.79 1.98 -3.09
C ASN A 47 -2.50 2.60 -3.64
N SER A 48 -1.55 2.96 -2.77
CA SER A 48 -0.26 3.52 -3.20
C SER A 48 0.50 2.56 -4.13
N ILE A 49 0.52 1.26 -3.81
CA ILE A 49 1.16 0.23 -4.66
C ILE A 49 0.50 0.16 -6.04
N ARG A 50 -0.83 0.11 -6.10
CA ARG A 50 -1.56 0.08 -7.37
C ARG A 50 -1.37 1.36 -8.18
N GLY A 51 -1.50 2.51 -7.52
CA GLY A 51 -1.30 3.82 -8.15
C GLY A 51 0.11 4.00 -8.67
N ALA A 52 1.12 3.54 -7.94
CA ALA A 52 2.52 3.56 -8.37
C ALA A 52 2.71 2.76 -9.66
N GLY A 53 2.19 1.51 -9.72
CA GLY A 53 2.25 0.69 -10.92
C GLY A 53 1.57 1.32 -12.13
N PHE A 54 0.38 1.90 -11.92
CA PHE A 54 -0.36 2.61 -12.95
C PHE A 54 0.41 3.82 -13.49
N LEU A 55 0.92 4.68 -12.60
CA LEU A 55 1.69 5.87 -12.97
C LEU A 55 3.01 5.53 -13.67
N ALA A 56 3.66 4.45 -13.26
CA ALA A 56 4.91 3.98 -13.87
C ALA A 56 4.71 3.13 -15.14
N GLY A 57 3.47 2.71 -15.44
CA GLY A 57 3.17 1.84 -16.58
C GLY A 57 3.73 0.42 -16.44
N VAL A 58 3.91 -0.09 -15.21
CA VAL A 58 4.45 -1.45 -14.94
C VAL A 58 3.50 -2.26 -14.07
N GLN A 59 3.52 -3.58 -14.27
CA GLN A 59 2.64 -4.51 -13.55
C GLN A 59 3.35 -5.30 -12.46
N ASP A 60 4.68 -5.40 -12.52
CA ASP A 60 5.50 -6.12 -11.55
C ASP A 60 6.64 -5.21 -11.09
N ALA A 61 6.68 -4.89 -9.78
CA ALA A 61 7.66 -4.00 -9.19
C ALA A 61 7.72 -4.16 -7.66
N LEU A 62 8.78 -3.69 -7.05
CA LEU A 62 8.75 -3.28 -5.65
C LEU A 62 8.33 -1.81 -5.59
N VAL A 63 7.47 -1.47 -4.65
CA VAL A 63 6.97 -0.09 -4.47
C VAL A 63 7.37 0.40 -3.11
N VAL A 64 7.95 1.57 -3.05
CA VAL A 64 8.34 2.29 -1.82
C VAL A 64 7.51 3.56 -1.76
N ASP A 65 6.57 3.62 -0.84
CA ASP A 65 5.74 4.81 -0.56
C ASP A 65 6.27 5.53 0.67
N ILE A 66 6.92 6.67 0.47
CA ILE A 66 7.44 7.50 1.55
C ILE A 66 6.43 8.58 1.87
N GLY A 67 5.66 8.35 2.93
CA GLY A 67 4.65 9.28 3.42
C GLY A 67 5.20 10.35 4.37
N GLY A 68 4.29 10.98 5.11
CA GLY A 68 4.65 11.96 6.13
C GLY A 68 5.16 11.35 7.44
N THR A 69 4.81 10.10 7.75
CA THR A 69 5.12 9.45 9.04
C THR A 69 5.85 8.13 8.87
N THR A 70 5.48 7.35 7.87
CA THR A 70 6.00 6.02 7.59
C THR A 70 6.46 5.91 6.15
N THR A 71 7.30 4.93 5.91
CA THR A 71 7.60 4.39 4.58
C THR A 71 7.06 2.98 4.54
N ASP A 72 6.21 2.72 3.56
CA ASP A 72 5.64 1.41 3.30
C ASP A 72 6.26 0.81 2.04
N VAL A 73 6.78 -0.40 2.17
CA VAL A 73 7.37 -1.15 1.05
C VAL A 73 6.51 -2.38 0.78
N GLY A 74 6.10 -2.55 -0.46
CA GLY A 74 5.30 -3.69 -0.88
C GLY A 74 5.65 -4.14 -2.29
N ALA A 75 5.10 -5.27 -2.71
CA ALA A 75 5.30 -5.78 -4.05
C ALA A 75 4.01 -5.70 -4.88
N LEU A 76 4.15 -5.22 -6.11
CA LEU A 76 3.14 -5.26 -7.14
C LEU A 76 3.35 -6.52 -7.99
N ARG A 77 2.30 -7.28 -8.25
CA ARG A 77 2.29 -8.45 -9.13
C ARG A 77 1.06 -8.42 -10.01
N ARG A 78 1.26 -8.44 -11.32
CA ARG A 78 0.20 -8.37 -12.33
C ARG A 78 -0.78 -7.19 -12.09
N GLY A 79 -0.25 -6.05 -11.63
CA GLY A 79 -1.04 -4.86 -11.33
C GLY A 79 -1.78 -4.87 -9.99
N TYR A 80 -1.60 -5.91 -9.14
CA TYR A 80 -2.20 -6.01 -7.80
C TYR A 80 -1.14 -6.12 -6.71
N PRO A 81 -1.42 -5.63 -5.50
CA PRO A 81 -0.54 -5.82 -4.35
C PRO A 81 -0.40 -7.31 -4.03
N ARG A 82 0.84 -7.77 -3.82
CA ARG A 82 1.10 -9.13 -3.37
C ARG A 82 0.52 -9.33 -1.97
N GLU A 83 -0.15 -10.45 -1.76
CA GLU A 83 -0.64 -10.86 -0.46
C GLU A 83 0.38 -11.73 0.29
N SER A 84 0.42 -11.57 1.62
CA SER A 84 1.21 -12.45 2.48
C SER A 84 0.66 -13.88 2.44
N ALA A 85 1.53 -14.85 2.28
CA ALA A 85 1.18 -16.26 2.39
C ALA A 85 0.92 -16.70 3.84
N ASN A 86 1.44 -15.93 4.79
CA ASN A 86 1.35 -16.25 6.22
C ASN A 86 0.10 -15.64 6.85
N THR A 87 -0.42 -16.32 7.88
CA THR A 87 -1.43 -15.74 8.77
C THR A 87 -0.89 -14.49 9.43
N THR A 88 -1.60 -13.39 9.28
CA THR A 88 -1.21 -12.12 9.90
C THR A 88 -1.75 -12.03 11.32
N GLU A 89 -0.91 -11.61 12.25
CA GLU A 89 -1.28 -11.31 13.60
C GLU A 89 -1.54 -9.80 13.74
N LEU A 90 -2.75 -9.43 14.18
CA LEU A 90 -3.14 -8.05 14.43
C LEU A 90 -3.44 -7.88 15.93
N ALA A 91 -2.69 -7.02 16.58
CA ALA A 91 -2.84 -6.74 18.01
C ALA A 91 -2.85 -8.00 18.89
N GLY A 92 -2.00 -9.00 18.60
CA GLY A 92 -1.91 -10.26 19.31
C GLY A 92 -2.99 -11.30 18.93
N LEU A 93 -3.85 -10.99 17.95
CA LEU A 93 -4.87 -11.91 17.44
C LEU A 93 -4.45 -12.46 16.07
N ARG A 94 -4.39 -13.78 15.97
CA ARG A 94 -4.21 -14.46 14.67
C ARG A 94 -5.46 -14.29 13.82
N THR A 95 -5.25 -13.79 12.61
CA THR A 95 -6.32 -13.66 11.63
C THR A 95 -6.23 -14.80 10.60
N ASN A 96 -7.36 -15.18 10.04
CA ASN A 96 -7.43 -16.19 8.97
C ASN A 96 -7.68 -15.58 7.58
N PHE A 97 -7.66 -14.24 7.47
CA PHE A 97 -7.71 -13.55 6.18
C PHE A 97 -6.32 -13.07 5.78
N ARG A 98 -6.10 -13.00 4.48
CA ARG A 98 -4.82 -12.53 3.94
C ARG A 98 -4.72 -11.02 4.04
N MET A 99 -3.53 -10.56 4.35
CA MET A 99 -3.16 -9.15 4.35
C MET A 99 -2.16 -8.88 3.23
N PRO A 100 -2.07 -7.64 2.75
CA PRO A 100 -1.01 -7.28 1.83
C PRO A 100 0.35 -7.57 2.48
N ASP A 101 1.27 -8.06 1.67
CA ASP A 101 2.65 -8.29 2.09
C ASP A 101 3.38 -6.95 2.09
N LEU A 102 3.61 -6.41 3.28
CA LEU A 102 4.13 -5.07 3.50
C LEU A 102 5.22 -5.06 4.57
N VAL A 103 6.24 -4.26 4.35
CA VAL A 103 7.21 -3.85 5.36
C VAL A 103 7.01 -2.35 5.61
N SER A 104 6.69 -1.98 6.86
CA SER A 104 6.53 -0.58 7.25
C SER A 104 7.64 -0.17 8.19
N ILE A 105 8.29 0.96 7.91
CA ILE A 105 9.31 1.56 8.78
C ILE A 105 8.89 2.97 9.20
N GLY A 106 9.28 3.38 10.42
CA GLY A 106 8.91 4.67 11.01
C GLY A 106 9.75 5.84 10.47
N ILE A 107 9.87 5.94 9.14
CA ILE A 107 10.56 7.01 8.44
C ILE A 107 9.61 7.65 7.44
N GLY A 108 9.47 8.97 7.51
CA GLY A 108 8.68 9.77 6.59
C GLY A 108 9.08 11.23 6.71
N GLY A 109 8.46 12.12 5.95
CA GLY A 109 8.80 13.56 5.93
C GLY A 109 8.75 14.24 7.29
N GLY A 110 7.82 13.83 8.18
CA GLY A 110 7.68 14.37 9.53
C GLY A 110 8.54 13.66 10.59
N SER A 111 9.39 12.70 10.22
CA SER A 111 10.24 12.00 11.18
C SER A 111 11.23 12.96 11.85
N HIS A 112 11.33 12.86 13.18
CA HIS A 112 12.32 13.64 13.95
C HIS A 112 13.73 13.23 13.52
N VAL A 113 14.58 14.23 13.33
CA VAL A 113 16.01 14.05 13.12
C VAL A 113 16.72 14.46 14.40
N SER A 114 17.48 13.54 14.99
CA SER A 114 18.28 13.79 16.19
C SER A 114 19.74 13.67 15.84
N VAL A 115 20.49 14.73 16.15
CA VAL A 115 21.92 14.84 15.88
C VAL A 115 22.65 14.58 17.19
N GLY A 116 23.35 13.45 17.29
CA GLY A 116 24.27 13.12 18.37
C GLY A 116 25.71 13.46 18.00
N ASP A 117 26.63 13.23 18.93
CA ASP A 117 28.08 13.54 18.74
C ASP A 117 28.70 12.76 17.57
N THR A 118 28.26 11.55 17.32
CA THR A 118 28.88 10.63 16.34
C THR A 118 27.92 10.08 15.30
N HIS A 119 26.62 10.28 15.46
CA HIS A 119 25.61 9.70 14.56
C HIS A 119 24.34 10.57 14.49
N VAL A 120 23.66 10.46 13.35
CA VAL A 120 22.34 11.06 13.14
C VAL A 120 21.32 9.94 13.10
N THR A 121 20.22 10.10 13.82
CA THR A 121 19.08 9.18 13.79
C THR A 121 17.85 9.87 13.21
N VAL A 122 17.03 9.12 12.47
CA VAL A 122 15.80 9.61 11.84
C VAL A 122 14.65 8.68 12.24
N GLY A 123 13.59 9.27 12.82
CA GLY A 123 12.46 8.49 13.31
C GLY A 123 12.79 7.62 14.55
N PRO A 124 11.94 6.66 14.92
CA PRO A 124 10.58 6.45 14.41
C PRO A 124 9.55 7.49 14.88
N ARG A 125 9.94 8.36 15.81
CA ARG A 125 9.08 9.46 16.27
C ARG A 125 8.85 10.45 15.14
N SER A 126 7.59 10.89 14.95
CA SER A 126 7.21 11.84 13.89
C SER A 126 6.29 12.93 14.43
N VAL A 127 6.37 14.12 13.83
CA VAL A 127 5.41 15.20 14.06
C VAL A 127 4.06 14.95 13.39
N GLY A 128 4.01 13.98 12.45
CA GLY A 128 2.80 13.57 11.75
C GLY A 128 2.07 14.74 11.08
N ARG A 129 0.78 14.87 11.35
CA ARG A 129 -0.08 15.93 10.79
C ARG A 129 0.30 17.36 11.23
N LEU A 130 1.16 17.48 12.23
CA LEU A 130 1.62 18.79 12.73
C LEU A 130 2.87 19.30 12.00
N LEU A 131 3.26 18.69 10.88
CA LEU A 131 4.45 19.06 10.10
C LEU A 131 4.51 20.56 9.83
N THR A 132 3.42 21.15 9.33
CA THR A 132 3.33 22.59 9.01
C THR A 132 3.31 23.54 10.22
N GLN A 133 3.31 22.98 11.44
CA GLN A 133 3.36 23.76 12.69
C GLN A 133 4.65 23.52 13.46
N GLN A 134 5.29 22.38 13.28
CA GLN A 134 6.42 21.96 14.11
C GLN A 134 7.76 21.89 13.37
N ALA A 135 7.78 21.68 12.05
CA ALA A 135 9.03 21.63 11.30
C ALA A 135 9.69 23.02 11.18
N LEU A 136 11.01 23.07 11.15
CA LEU A 136 11.78 24.32 11.10
C LEU A 136 11.43 25.18 9.89
N VAL A 137 11.29 24.58 8.71
CA VAL A 137 10.92 25.27 7.46
C VAL A 137 9.53 25.92 7.50
N PHE A 138 8.69 25.55 8.47
CA PHE A 138 7.39 26.16 8.74
C PHE A 138 7.38 26.97 10.03
N SER A 139 8.53 27.51 10.46
CA SER A 139 8.71 28.30 11.68
C SER A 139 8.44 27.55 12.99
N GLY A 140 8.51 26.22 12.96
CA GLY A 140 8.47 25.37 14.16
C GLY A 140 9.84 25.26 14.85
N SER A 141 9.94 24.32 15.79
CA SER A 141 11.16 24.11 16.59
C SER A 141 11.70 22.67 16.51
N THR A 142 11.12 21.83 15.66
CA THR A 142 11.51 20.41 15.53
C THR A 142 12.22 20.19 14.22
N LEU A 143 13.44 19.66 14.27
CA LEU A 143 14.16 19.23 13.08
C LEU A 143 13.53 17.93 12.55
N THR A 144 13.07 17.95 11.30
CA THR A 144 12.39 16.85 10.65
C THR A 144 13.11 16.40 9.38
N ALA A 145 12.74 15.24 8.83
CA ALA A 145 13.28 14.78 7.55
C ALA A 145 12.92 15.74 6.39
N THR A 146 11.76 16.41 6.45
CA THR A 146 11.40 17.47 5.49
C THR A 146 12.39 18.62 5.54
N ASP A 147 12.82 19.07 6.72
CA ASP A 147 13.83 20.11 6.88
C ASP A 147 15.17 19.71 6.26
N ILE A 148 15.56 18.43 6.43
CA ILE A 148 16.76 17.85 5.79
C ILE A 148 16.63 17.88 4.26
N ALA A 149 15.47 17.50 3.71
CA ALA A 149 15.26 17.54 2.27
C ALA A 149 15.32 18.96 1.69
N VAL A 150 14.78 19.95 2.40
CA VAL A 150 14.86 21.37 2.01
C VAL A 150 16.31 21.87 2.11
N ALA A 151 17.02 21.56 3.21
CA ALA A 151 18.43 21.93 3.38
C ALA A 151 19.34 21.31 2.29
N ALA A 152 18.96 20.13 1.78
CA ALA A 152 19.66 19.46 0.67
C ALA A 152 19.24 19.97 -0.72
N GLY A 153 18.23 20.85 -0.82
CA GLY A 153 17.69 21.32 -2.10
C GLY A 153 16.84 20.27 -2.84
N LEU A 154 16.37 19.24 -2.15
CA LEU A 154 15.56 18.15 -2.73
C LEU A 154 14.06 18.45 -2.70
N LEU A 155 13.63 19.38 -1.86
CA LEU A 155 12.25 19.85 -1.74
C LEU A 155 12.21 21.37 -1.69
N ASP A 156 11.21 21.95 -2.36
CA ASP A 156 10.92 23.39 -2.34
C ASP A 156 9.60 23.61 -1.58
N VAL A 157 9.69 23.64 -0.25
CA VAL A 157 8.55 23.86 0.66
C VAL A 157 8.98 24.68 1.88
N GLY A 158 8.11 25.55 2.36
CA GLY A 158 8.39 26.41 3.52
C GLY A 158 9.49 27.43 3.27
N ASP A 159 10.20 27.81 4.33
CA ASP A 159 11.31 28.76 4.27
C ASP A 159 12.67 28.05 4.32
N PRO A 160 13.43 28.01 3.19
CA PRO A 160 14.76 27.41 3.18
C PRO A 160 15.77 28.14 4.05
N GLY A 161 15.53 29.44 4.35
CA GLY A 161 16.37 30.23 5.27
C GLY A 161 16.38 29.67 6.68
N ALA A 162 15.28 29.05 7.12
CA ALA A 162 15.17 28.44 8.44
C ALA A 162 16.14 27.26 8.67
N VAL A 163 16.60 26.61 7.62
CA VAL A 163 17.49 25.43 7.66
C VAL A 163 18.89 25.70 7.09
N ALA A 164 19.17 26.92 6.61
CA ALA A 164 20.46 27.30 6.03
C ALA A 164 21.65 27.17 7.01
N HIS A 165 21.38 27.17 8.31
CA HIS A 165 22.38 26.99 9.36
C HIS A 165 22.81 25.54 9.59
N LEU A 166 22.12 24.57 9.02
CA LEU A 166 22.42 23.14 9.23
C LEU A 166 23.75 22.76 8.54
N PRO A 167 24.68 22.14 9.28
CA PRO A 167 25.94 21.69 8.68
C PRO A 167 25.69 20.65 7.58
N ARG A 168 26.29 20.85 6.42
CA ARG A 168 26.16 19.97 5.26
C ARG A 168 26.42 18.49 5.60
N ALA A 169 27.44 18.21 6.41
CA ALA A 169 27.76 16.84 6.83
C ALA A 169 26.61 16.17 7.62
N GLN A 170 25.86 16.94 8.43
CA GLN A 170 24.70 16.40 9.15
C GLN A 170 23.53 16.10 8.21
N VAL A 171 23.30 16.96 7.24
CA VAL A 171 22.27 16.76 6.20
C VAL A 171 22.58 15.49 5.39
N GLU A 172 23.82 15.35 4.90
CA GLU A 172 24.28 14.18 4.16
C GLU A 172 24.17 12.89 4.99
N GLN A 173 24.53 12.95 6.29
CA GLN A 173 24.42 11.80 7.19
C GLN A 173 22.96 11.39 7.47
N ALA A 174 22.05 12.36 7.60
CA ALA A 174 20.61 12.11 7.75
C ALA A 174 20.04 11.41 6.51
N LEU A 175 20.35 11.92 5.32
CA LEU A 175 19.93 11.30 4.05
C LEU A 175 20.51 9.89 3.87
N ALA A 176 21.77 9.68 4.22
CA ALA A 176 22.39 8.36 4.18
C ALA A 176 21.73 7.38 5.15
N THR A 177 21.30 7.85 6.33
CA THR A 177 20.56 7.03 7.30
C THR A 177 19.19 6.63 6.75
N ILE A 178 18.43 7.59 6.19
CA ILE A 178 17.13 7.33 5.56
C ILE A 178 17.28 6.30 4.44
N THR A 179 18.21 6.56 3.51
CA THR A 179 18.48 5.70 2.36
C THR A 179 18.78 4.26 2.78
N ARG A 180 19.72 4.07 3.71
CA ARG A 180 20.09 2.76 4.23
C ARG A 180 18.93 2.00 4.86
N ASP A 181 18.07 2.69 5.61
CA ASP A 181 16.95 2.03 6.28
C ASP A 181 15.81 1.70 5.29
N VAL A 182 15.63 2.51 4.24
CA VAL A 182 14.75 2.18 3.11
C VAL A 182 15.31 0.99 2.31
N GLU A 183 16.62 0.95 2.03
CA GLU A 183 17.26 -0.20 1.37
C GLU A 183 17.01 -1.50 2.13
N ARG A 184 17.15 -1.49 3.46
CA ARG A 184 16.86 -2.66 4.30
C ARG A 184 15.40 -3.11 4.20
N ALA A 185 14.46 -2.17 4.13
CA ALA A 185 13.04 -2.49 3.97
C ALA A 185 12.76 -3.09 2.58
N VAL A 186 13.40 -2.57 1.53
CA VAL A 186 13.33 -3.12 0.17
C VAL A 186 13.90 -4.55 0.14
N ASP A 187 15.05 -4.79 0.77
CA ASP A 187 15.67 -6.13 0.86
C ASP A 187 14.77 -7.13 1.58
N ALA A 188 14.14 -6.71 2.69
CA ALA A 188 13.22 -7.57 3.43
C ALA A 188 11.97 -7.96 2.61
N MET A 189 11.58 -7.13 1.63
CA MET A 189 10.44 -7.39 0.74
C MET A 189 10.80 -8.26 -0.47
N ARG A 190 12.08 -8.40 -0.81
CA ARG A 190 12.54 -9.27 -1.91
C ARG A 190 12.38 -10.74 -1.52
N VAL A 191 11.67 -11.51 -2.34
CA VAL A 191 11.39 -12.95 -2.07
C VAL A 191 12.33 -13.86 -2.84
N SER A 192 12.92 -13.39 -3.92
CA SER A 192 13.78 -14.18 -4.80
C SER A 192 14.73 -13.29 -5.58
N SER A 193 15.55 -13.90 -6.45
CA SER A 193 16.42 -13.23 -7.41
C SER A 193 15.66 -12.51 -8.54
N ASP A 194 14.37 -12.21 -8.37
CA ASP A 194 13.60 -11.48 -9.37
C ASP A 194 14.16 -10.07 -9.51
N ASP A 195 14.57 -9.74 -10.71
CA ASP A 195 15.09 -8.42 -11.10
C ASP A 195 13.92 -7.45 -11.32
N LEU A 196 13.23 -7.08 -10.23
CA LEU A 196 12.11 -6.15 -10.26
C LEU A 196 12.60 -4.70 -10.14
N PRO A 197 12.07 -3.77 -10.95
CA PRO A 197 12.30 -2.35 -10.74
C PRO A 197 11.71 -1.90 -9.40
N VAL A 198 12.25 -0.82 -8.84
CA VAL A 198 11.74 -0.19 -7.64
C VAL A 198 11.04 1.10 -8.02
N ILE A 199 9.75 1.23 -7.70
CA ILE A 199 8.99 2.46 -7.91
C ILE A 199 8.98 3.25 -6.60
N LEU A 200 9.41 4.51 -6.65
CA LEU A 200 9.45 5.40 -5.50
C LEU A 200 8.33 6.44 -5.61
N VAL A 201 7.43 6.44 -4.64
CA VAL A 201 6.25 7.34 -4.59
C VAL A 201 6.09 7.97 -3.21
N GLY A 202 5.06 8.79 -3.06
CA GLY A 202 4.76 9.52 -1.82
C GLY A 202 5.45 10.89 -1.76
N GLY A 203 4.95 11.75 -0.89
CA GLY A 203 5.48 13.13 -0.72
C GLY A 203 6.91 13.18 -0.20
N GLY A 204 7.39 12.12 0.47
CA GLY A 204 8.75 11.97 0.95
C GLY A 204 9.72 11.29 -0.02
N ALA A 205 9.28 10.90 -1.22
CA ALA A 205 10.13 10.25 -2.22
C ALA A 205 11.46 10.98 -2.49
N PRO A 206 11.53 12.34 -2.49
CA PRO A 206 12.79 13.05 -2.65
C PRO A 206 13.84 12.81 -1.57
N LEU A 207 13.46 12.27 -0.40
CA LEU A 207 14.40 11.91 0.67
C LEU A 207 15.39 10.79 0.29
N VAL A 208 15.08 10.03 -0.75
CA VAL A 208 15.93 8.95 -1.25
C VAL A 208 16.45 9.33 -2.63
N GLY A 209 17.73 9.63 -2.73
CA GLY A 209 18.38 10.10 -3.96
C GLY A 209 19.00 9.01 -4.84
N LEU A 210 18.68 7.72 -4.61
CA LEU A 210 19.25 6.62 -5.37
C LEU A 210 18.60 6.46 -6.75
N ASP A 211 19.40 6.18 -7.77
CA ASP A 211 18.93 5.83 -9.11
C ASP A 211 18.80 4.31 -9.31
N ALA A 212 19.34 3.52 -8.39
CA ALA A 212 19.23 2.08 -8.39
C ALA A 212 19.30 1.50 -6.97
N PHE A 213 18.50 0.47 -6.69
CA PHE A 213 18.61 -0.39 -5.51
C PHE A 213 19.22 -1.73 -5.94
N HIS A 214 20.43 -2.04 -5.46
CA HIS A 214 21.14 -3.28 -5.81
C HIS A 214 21.18 -3.58 -7.32
N GLY A 215 21.40 -2.53 -8.12
CA GLY A 215 21.46 -2.63 -9.59
C GLY A 215 20.08 -2.58 -10.28
N GLN A 216 18.99 -2.62 -9.55
CA GLN A 216 17.65 -2.48 -10.12
C GLN A 216 17.28 -1.01 -10.26
N PRO A 217 16.74 -0.56 -11.42
CA PRO A 217 16.45 0.84 -11.66
C PRO A 217 15.36 1.35 -10.72
N VAL A 218 15.52 2.60 -10.29
CA VAL A 218 14.49 3.34 -9.55
C VAL A 218 13.65 4.14 -10.52
N ILE A 219 12.35 3.91 -10.50
CA ILE A 219 11.35 4.64 -11.29
C ILE A 219 10.68 5.67 -10.37
N ARG A 220 10.72 6.94 -10.75
CA ARG A 220 9.98 8.02 -10.10
C ARG A 220 8.93 8.54 -11.07
N PRO A 221 7.70 8.03 -11.01
CA PRO A 221 6.66 8.45 -11.94
C PRO A 221 6.24 9.89 -11.66
N ASP A 222 5.85 10.60 -12.72
CA ASP A 222 5.16 11.86 -12.58
C ASP A 222 3.92 11.68 -11.70
N HIS A 223 3.63 12.68 -10.85
CA HIS A 223 2.52 12.60 -9.88
C HIS A 223 2.63 11.49 -8.81
N GLY A 224 3.82 10.89 -8.61
CA GLY A 224 4.04 9.86 -7.59
C GLY A 224 3.60 10.27 -6.17
N HIS A 225 3.61 11.56 -5.85
CA HIS A 225 3.15 12.09 -4.56
C HIS A 225 1.64 11.91 -4.29
N VAL A 226 0.83 11.63 -5.31
CA VAL A 226 -0.61 11.32 -5.20
C VAL A 226 -0.94 9.87 -5.59
N ALA A 227 0.05 8.98 -5.61
CA ALA A 227 -0.14 7.57 -5.99
C ALA A 227 -1.29 6.89 -5.21
N ASN A 228 -1.46 7.19 -3.93
CA ASN A 228 -2.57 6.67 -3.11
C ASN A 228 -3.94 7.05 -3.70
N ALA A 229 -4.14 8.33 -4.04
CA ALA A 229 -5.39 8.80 -4.62
C ALA A 229 -5.63 8.21 -6.01
N VAL A 230 -4.58 8.11 -6.83
CA VAL A 230 -4.64 7.47 -8.15
C VAL A 230 -5.06 6.02 -8.01
N GLY A 231 -4.41 5.27 -7.11
CA GLY A 231 -4.73 3.85 -6.86
C GLY A 231 -6.17 3.64 -6.42
N SER A 232 -6.70 4.53 -5.57
CA SER A 232 -8.11 4.51 -5.16
C SER A 232 -9.04 4.81 -6.35
N ALA A 233 -8.68 5.75 -7.22
CA ALA A 233 -9.49 6.15 -8.36
C ALA A 233 -9.58 5.08 -9.46
N ILE A 234 -8.52 4.29 -9.65
CA ILE A 234 -8.45 3.19 -10.63
C ILE A 234 -8.87 1.84 -10.05
N ALA A 235 -9.27 1.79 -8.77
CA ALA A 235 -9.58 0.53 -8.12
C ALA A 235 -10.84 -0.11 -8.72
N HIS A 236 -10.77 -1.42 -8.90
CA HIS A 236 -11.88 -2.23 -9.39
C HIS A 236 -12.73 -2.75 -8.23
N ALA A 237 -14.01 -2.99 -8.48
CA ALA A 237 -14.85 -3.76 -7.58
C ALA A 237 -14.29 -5.18 -7.45
N GLY A 238 -14.22 -5.71 -6.23
CA GLY A 238 -13.68 -7.03 -5.95
C GLY A 238 -14.73 -7.99 -5.40
N GLY A 239 -14.57 -9.27 -5.76
CA GLY A 239 -15.32 -10.38 -5.17
C GLY A 239 -14.39 -11.56 -4.92
N GLU A 240 -14.65 -12.33 -3.86
CA GLU A 240 -13.82 -13.46 -3.46
C GLU A 240 -14.68 -14.65 -3.06
N SER A 241 -14.35 -15.84 -3.58
CA SER A 241 -14.85 -17.11 -3.07
C SER A 241 -13.69 -17.91 -2.49
N ASP A 242 -13.88 -18.43 -1.26
CA ASP A 242 -12.89 -19.27 -0.57
C ASP A 242 -13.66 -20.44 0.07
N ARG A 243 -13.67 -21.57 -0.61
CA ARG A 243 -14.49 -22.73 -0.26
C ARG A 243 -13.72 -24.04 -0.32
N ILE A 244 -14.21 -25.01 0.47
CA ILE A 244 -13.73 -26.38 0.44
C ILE A 244 -14.74 -27.22 -0.34
N TYR A 245 -14.28 -27.88 -1.40
CA TYR A 245 -15.07 -28.77 -2.25
C TYR A 245 -14.63 -30.21 -2.06
N ASN A 246 -15.57 -31.15 -2.17
CA ASN A 246 -15.28 -32.58 -2.13
C ASN A 246 -15.34 -33.14 -3.55
N LEU A 247 -14.16 -33.50 -4.09
CA LEU A 247 -14.02 -34.02 -5.46
C LEU A 247 -14.50 -35.49 -5.63
N ASP A 248 -14.90 -36.14 -4.54
CA ASP A 248 -15.62 -37.43 -4.67
C ASP A 248 -17.07 -37.24 -5.16
N LYS A 249 -17.59 -36.00 -5.07
CA LYS A 249 -18.99 -35.64 -5.41
C LYS A 249 -19.14 -34.79 -6.67
N MET A 250 -18.06 -34.17 -7.12
CA MET A 250 -18.05 -33.30 -8.30
C MET A 250 -16.66 -33.27 -8.92
N SER A 251 -16.55 -32.92 -10.20
CA SER A 251 -15.27 -32.75 -10.84
C SER A 251 -14.54 -31.48 -10.34
N ARG A 252 -13.23 -31.44 -10.56
CA ARG A 252 -12.44 -30.23 -10.21
C ARG A 252 -12.88 -29.02 -11.03
N GLU A 253 -13.20 -29.23 -12.30
CA GLU A 253 -13.68 -28.21 -13.22
C GLU A 253 -15.01 -27.60 -12.75
N GLU A 254 -15.95 -28.45 -12.29
CA GLU A 254 -17.22 -27.99 -11.70
C GLU A 254 -16.98 -27.17 -10.43
N ALA A 255 -16.09 -27.63 -9.53
CA ALA A 255 -15.76 -26.92 -8.31
C ALA A 255 -15.13 -25.55 -8.59
N VAL A 256 -14.22 -25.45 -9.57
CA VAL A 256 -13.62 -24.18 -10.01
C VAL A 256 -14.70 -23.26 -10.59
N SER A 257 -15.55 -23.76 -11.50
CA SER A 257 -16.62 -22.98 -12.12
C SER A 257 -17.60 -22.40 -11.09
N LEU A 258 -17.94 -23.18 -10.06
CA LEU A 258 -18.79 -22.71 -8.96
C LEU A 258 -18.10 -21.58 -8.15
N ALA A 259 -16.82 -21.76 -7.82
CA ALA A 259 -16.06 -20.74 -7.11
C ALA A 259 -15.89 -19.44 -7.92
N GLU A 260 -15.64 -19.56 -9.23
CA GLU A 260 -15.58 -18.40 -10.14
C GLU A 260 -16.92 -17.68 -10.22
N ALA A 261 -18.03 -18.41 -10.35
CA ALA A 261 -19.36 -17.84 -10.41
C ALA A 261 -19.68 -17.06 -9.10
N GLU A 262 -19.38 -17.65 -7.94
CA GLU A 262 -19.57 -16.99 -6.65
C GLU A 262 -18.70 -15.73 -6.51
N ALA A 263 -17.43 -15.78 -6.91
CA ALA A 263 -16.54 -14.62 -6.85
C ALA A 263 -17.03 -13.47 -7.76
N ARG A 264 -17.52 -13.80 -8.96
CA ARG A 264 -18.11 -12.81 -9.88
C ARG A 264 -19.39 -12.18 -9.32
N GLU A 265 -20.25 -12.97 -8.69
CA GLU A 265 -21.51 -12.49 -8.08
C GLU A 265 -21.25 -11.52 -6.91
N GLN A 266 -20.15 -11.71 -6.18
CA GLN A 266 -19.78 -10.83 -5.07
C GLN A 266 -19.14 -9.50 -5.51
N CYS A 267 -18.75 -9.34 -6.78
CA CYS A 267 -18.32 -8.06 -7.30
C CYS A 267 -19.44 -7.02 -7.18
N VAL A 268 -19.08 -5.80 -6.78
CA VAL A 268 -20.06 -4.73 -6.50
C VAL A 268 -20.70 -4.22 -7.79
N GLY A 269 -22.03 -4.35 -7.87
CA GLY A 269 -22.90 -3.74 -8.86
C GLY A 269 -23.21 -4.58 -10.10
N PRO A 270 -24.38 -4.33 -10.74
CA PRO A 270 -24.85 -5.15 -11.86
C PRO A 270 -24.03 -4.99 -13.15
N ALA A 271 -23.33 -3.88 -13.32
CA ALA A 271 -22.47 -3.66 -14.49
C ALA A 271 -21.16 -4.45 -14.42
N ALA A 272 -20.75 -4.89 -13.24
CA ALA A 272 -19.55 -5.70 -13.05
C ALA A 272 -19.63 -7.07 -13.76
N SER A 273 -20.84 -7.57 -14.05
CA SER A 273 -21.03 -8.92 -14.61
C SER A 273 -20.46 -9.13 -16.02
N LEU A 274 -20.29 -8.08 -16.81
CA LEU A 274 -19.83 -8.19 -18.21
C LEU A 274 -18.32 -8.01 -18.39
N ALA A 275 -17.63 -7.41 -17.43
CA ALA A 275 -16.20 -7.10 -17.52
C ALA A 275 -15.40 -7.60 -16.30
N VAL A 276 -15.96 -8.56 -15.55
CA VAL A 276 -15.29 -9.15 -14.39
C VAL A 276 -14.32 -10.21 -14.84
N GLU A 277 -13.06 -10.03 -14.48
CA GLU A 277 -11.97 -10.97 -14.75
C GLU A 277 -11.59 -11.75 -13.48
N ILE A 278 -11.16 -12.99 -13.66
CA ILE A 278 -10.54 -13.76 -12.57
C ILE A 278 -9.08 -13.34 -12.48
N VAL A 279 -8.72 -12.72 -11.37
CA VAL A 279 -7.37 -12.18 -11.14
C VAL A 279 -6.48 -13.14 -10.36
N GLU A 280 -7.08 -14.04 -9.57
CA GLU A 280 -6.37 -15.07 -8.82
C GLU A 280 -7.21 -16.33 -8.71
N LEU A 281 -6.58 -17.50 -8.86
CA LEU A 281 -7.17 -18.80 -8.62
C LEU A 281 -6.14 -19.71 -7.95
N ASP A 282 -6.44 -20.13 -6.72
CA ASP A 282 -5.66 -21.09 -5.95
C ASP A 282 -6.49 -22.34 -5.70
N ALA A 283 -5.91 -23.52 -5.89
CA ALA A 283 -6.55 -24.80 -5.58
C ALA A 283 -5.59 -25.70 -4.78
N LEU A 284 -5.82 -25.79 -3.48
CA LEU A 284 -4.96 -26.49 -2.52
C LEU A 284 -5.62 -27.79 -2.06
N PRO A 285 -5.03 -28.96 -2.34
CA PRO A 285 -5.51 -30.24 -1.79
C PRO A 285 -5.39 -30.24 -0.27
N LEU A 286 -6.45 -30.71 0.41
CA LEU A 286 -6.49 -30.81 1.87
C LEU A 286 -6.38 -32.29 2.29
N THR A 287 -5.15 -32.79 2.32
CA THR A 287 -4.87 -34.23 2.57
C THR A 287 -5.24 -34.71 3.99
N TYR A 288 -5.50 -33.76 4.91
CA TYR A 288 -5.92 -34.08 6.29
C TYR A 288 -7.44 -34.19 6.46
N LEU A 289 -8.22 -33.89 5.40
CA LEU A 289 -9.68 -34.08 5.41
C LEU A 289 -10.07 -35.39 4.73
N PRO A 290 -11.20 -36.04 5.18
CA PRO A 290 -11.70 -37.24 4.53
C PRO A 290 -12.08 -36.99 3.06
N GLY A 291 -11.82 -37.96 2.21
CA GLY A 291 -12.10 -37.87 0.76
C GLY A 291 -11.13 -37.01 0.00
N GLN A 292 -11.42 -36.77 -1.29
CA GLN A 292 -10.63 -35.85 -2.13
C GLN A 292 -11.10 -34.40 -1.93
N SER A 293 -10.70 -33.81 -0.78
CA SER A 293 -11.07 -32.43 -0.46
C SER A 293 -10.05 -31.42 -1.02
N VAL A 294 -10.54 -30.36 -1.65
CA VAL A 294 -9.74 -29.26 -2.19
C VAL A 294 -10.30 -27.92 -1.69
N ARG A 295 -9.44 -27.04 -1.20
CA ARG A 295 -9.79 -25.64 -0.96
C ARG A 295 -9.55 -24.87 -2.24
N ILE A 296 -10.59 -24.25 -2.78
CA ILE A 296 -10.50 -23.41 -3.98
C ILE A 296 -10.77 -21.97 -3.52
N ARG A 297 -9.83 -21.11 -3.84
CA ARG A 297 -9.93 -19.66 -3.65
C ARG A 297 -9.89 -18.98 -5.01
N VAL A 298 -10.87 -18.14 -5.26
CA VAL A 298 -10.96 -17.35 -6.49
C VAL A 298 -11.16 -15.90 -6.12
N LYS A 299 -10.41 -15.03 -6.77
CA LYS A 299 -10.65 -13.58 -6.75
C LYS A 299 -11.08 -13.12 -8.12
N ALA A 300 -12.10 -12.29 -8.14
CA ALA A 300 -12.61 -11.62 -9.32
C ALA A 300 -12.51 -10.11 -9.12
N ALA A 301 -12.22 -9.36 -10.19
CA ALA A 301 -12.20 -7.91 -10.18
C ALA A 301 -12.80 -7.36 -11.48
N GLY A 302 -13.48 -6.23 -11.40
CA GLY A 302 -14.08 -5.56 -12.54
C GLY A 302 -14.37 -4.09 -12.26
N PRO A 303 -14.67 -3.28 -13.29
CA PRO A 303 -15.00 -1.88 -13.08
C PRO A 303 -16.19 -1.75 -12.13
N PRO A 304 -16.19 -0.77 -11.20
CA PRO A 304 -17.35 -0.50 -10.37
C PRO A 304 -18.53 -0.07 -11.26
N ALA A 305 -19.75 -0.38 -10.81
CA ALA A 305 -20.94 0.14 -11.48
C ALA A 305 -20.97 1.68 -11.39
N ALA A 306 -21.26 2.32 -12.51
CA ALA A 306 -21.40 3.76 -12.59
C ALA A 306 -22.72 4.25 -11.93
#